data_df4141431148d80513caa46d5569427a
#
_entry.id   df4141431148d80513caa46d5569427a
#
_cell.length_a   1.000
_cell.length_b   1.000
_cell.length_c   1.000
_cell.angle_alpha   90.00
_cell.angle_beta   90.00
_cell.angle_gamma   90.00
#
_symmetry.space_group_name_H-M   'P 1'
#
loop_
_entity.id
_entity.type
_entity.pdbx_description
1 polymer ?
#
loop_
_entity_poly.entity_id
_entity_poly.type
_entity_poly.pdbx_seq_one_letter_code
_entity_poly.pdbx_strand_id
1 'polypeptide(L)'
;MVMYMNGVLHDIFPKESDIPTEYQLADIHQTEYLINGEIRHWKGPMQEVRSPIFIRTGNGLEQKRLGSYPLMGEKEAMEALRAAVEAYSNGRGKWPAMSVADRIDHVKEFVGRMKKQRQEMVKLLMWEIGKSRHHSETEFDRTIAYINDTIEAVKELDRLSSRFTSEEGVIGQI
;
A
#
# COMPACT_ATOMS: atom_id res chain seq x y z
N MET A 1 11.31 -22.69 37.94
CA MET A 1 10.71 -22.67 36.59
C MET A 1 10.55 -21.26 36.01
N VAL A 2 10.10 -20.26 36.79
CA VAL A 2 9.96 -18.86 36.34
C VAL A 2 11.29 -18.17 36.00
N MET A 3 12.38 -18.49 36.71
CA MET A 3 13.70 -17.87 36.48
C MET A 3 14.36 -18.30 35.15
N TYR A 4 14.10 -19.52 34.67
CA TYR A 4 14.60 -20.02 33.39
C TYR A 4 13.85 -19.43 32.18
N MET A 5 12.54 -19.17 32.34
CA MET A 5 11.74 -18.52 31.29
C MET A 5 12.14 -17.06 31.06
N ASN A 6 12.50 -16.32 32.10
CA ASN A 6 12.95 -14.94 31.97
C ASN A 6 14.26 -14.79 31.18
N GLY A 7 15.20 -15.72 31.29
CA GLY A 7 16.44 -15.71 30.52
C GLY A 7 16.20 -15.94 29.01
N VAL A 8 15.37 -16.92 28.67
CA VAL A 8 15.04 -17.24 27.26
C VAL A 8 14.25 -16.11 26.59
N LEU A 9 13.33 -15.46 27.30
CA LEU A 9 12.59 -14.32 26.78
C LEU A 9 13.49 -13.11 26.51
N HIS A 10 14.53 -12.92 27.32
CA HIS A 10 15.52 -11.86 27.11
C HIS A 10 16.32 -11.99 25.83
N ASP A 11 16.55 -13.21 25.35
CA ASP A 11 17.33 -13.47 24.14
C ASP A 11 16.52 -13.34 22.86
N ILE A 12 15.19 -13.53 22.95
CA ILE A 12 14.27 -13.46 21.80
C ILE A 12 13.88 -12.02 21.45
N PHE A 13 13.68 -11.18 22.46
CA PHE A 13 13.19 -9.81 22.26
C PHE A 13 14.34 -8.79 22.41
N PRO A 14 14.72 -8.09 21.33
CA PRO A 14 15.81 -7.10 21.38
C PRO A 14 15.38 -5.86 22.17
N LYS A 15 16.35 -5.15 22.72
CA LYS A 15 16.14 -3.73 23.05
C LYS A 15 16.11 -2.92 21.77
N GLU A 16 15.44 -1.78 21.80
CA GLU A 16 15.40 -0.89 20.62
C GLU A 16 16.81 -0.48 20.15
N SER A 17 17.75 -0.28 21.10
CA SER A 17 19.16 0.01 20.81
C SER A 17 19.90 -1.13 20.11
N ASP A 18 19.44 -2.38 20.25
CA ASP A 18 20.09 -3.57 19.70
C ASP A 18 19.61 -3.87 18.27
N ILE A 19 18.60 -3.15 17.78
CA ILE A 19 18.08 -3.29 16.43
C ILE A 19 19.07 -2.66 15.46
N PRO A 20 19.59 -3.42 14.46
CA PRO A 20 20.50 -2.87 13.46
C PRO A 20 19.85 -1.67 12.75
N THR A 21 20.65 -0.64 12.49
CA THR A 21 20.19 0.63 11.89
C THR A 21 19.43 0.44 10.59
N GLU A 22 19.80 -0.55 9.80
CA GLU A 22 19.12 -0.90 8.53
C GLU A 22 17.68 -1.36 8.71
N TYR A 23 17.30 -1.84 9.91
CA TYR A 23 15.93 -2.28 10.25
C TYR A 23 15.19 -1.29 11.15
N GLN A 24 15.86 -0.23 11.61
CA GLN A 24 15.20 0.79 12.40
C GLN A 24 14.16 1.52 11.55
N LEU A 25 13.00 1.77 12.13
CA LEU A 25 11.92 2.53 11.55
C LEU A 25 11.59 3.70 12.50
N ALA A 26 11.66 4.91 11.98
CA ALA A 26 11.18 6.09 12.71
C ALA A 26 9.66 6.07 12.79
N ASP A 27 9.10 6.67 13.86
CA ASP A 27 7.66 6.83 13.98
C ASP A 27 7.10 7.63 12.80
N ILE A 28 6.05 7.09 12.17
CA ILE A 28 5.38 7.72 11.03
C ILE A 28 4.05 8.30 11.51
N HIS A 29 3.96 9.62 11.54
CA HIS A 29 2.74 10.34 11.89
C HIS A 29 2.07 10.88 10.63
N GLN A 30 1.19 10.07 10.04
CA GLN A 30 0.45 10.47 8.86
C GLN A 30 -0.68 11.42 9.27
N THR A 31 -0.52 12.69 8.98
CA THR A 31 -1.54 13.73 9.25
C THR A 31 -2.20 14.25 7.99
N GLU A 32 -1.72 13.84 6.84
CA GLU A 32 -2.25 14.27 5.55
C GLU A 32 -3.13 13.17 4.94
N TYR A 33 -4.15 13.60 4.20
CA TYR A 33 -5.02 12.73 3.43
C TYR A 33 -5.42 13.40 2.12
N LEU A 34 -5.76 12.58 1.12
CA LEU A 34 -6.09 13.03 -0.23
C LEU A 34 -7.57 12.84 -0.50
N ILE A 35 -8.29 13.91 -0.82
CA ILE A 35 -9.66 13.85 -1.35
C ILE A 35 -9.79 14.84 -2.52
N ASN A 36 -10.41 14.39 -3.59
CA ASN A 36 -10.68 15.20 -4.80
C ASN A 36 -9.43 15.87 -5.39
N GLY A 37 -8.29 15.18 -5.35
CA GLY A 37 -7.02 15.72 -5.86
C GLY A 37 -6.32 16.73 -4.94
N GLU A 38 -6.86 17.01 -3.76
CA GLU A 38 -6.33 17.95 -2.79
C GLU A 38 -5.76 17.25 -1.57
N ILE A 39 -4.53 17.57 -1.20
CA ILE A 39 -3.92 17.13 0.07
C ILE A 39 -4.43 18.03 1.18
N ARG A 40 -5.01 17.42 2.20
CA ARG A 40 -5.55 18.10 3.39
C ARG A 40 -4.88 17.60 4.64
N HIS A 41 -4.86 18.44 5.69
CA HIS A 41 -4.32 18.10 6.99
C HIS A 41 -5.43 17.72 7.96
N TRP A 42 -5.29 16.56 8.59
CA TRP A 42 -6.18 16.08 9.62
C TRP A 42 -5.89 16.76 10.96
N LYS A 43 -6.95 17.21 11.62
CA LYS A 43 -6.88 17.86 12.94
C LYS A 43 -7.70 17.13 14.02
N GLY A 44 -8.29 16.00 13.66
CA GLY A 44 -9.12 15.19 14.54
C GLY A 44 -8.33 14.11 15.28
N PRO A 45 -9.04 13.14 15.88
CA PRO A 45 -8.43 12.00 16.57
C PRO A 45 -7.50 11.20 15.66
N MET A 46 -6.43 10.65 16.25
CA MET A 46 -5.46 9.79 15.57
C MET A 46 -5.56 8.37 16.11
N GLN A 47 -5.41 7.38 15.24
CA GLN A 47 -5.26 5.99 15.59
C GLN A 47 -3.78 5.65 15.69
N GLU A 48 -3.34 5.17 16.85
CA GLU A 48 -1.99 4.66 17.04
C GLU A 48 -1.83 3.30 16.35
N VAL A 49 -0.66 3.07 15.75
CA VAL A 49 -0.26 1.82 15.11
C VAL A 49 0.88 1.21 15.90
N ARG A 50 0.71 -0.06 16.29
CA ARG A 50 1.72 -0.87 16.97
C ARG A 50 2.06 -2.11 16.16
N SER A 51 3.31 -2.49 16.21
CA SER A 51 3.79 -3.74 15.63
C SER A 51 3.27 -4.94 16.43
N PRO A 52 3.04 -6.11 15.80
CA PRO A 52 2.91 -7.37 16.53
C PRO A 52 4.24 -7.81 17.19
N ILE A 53 5.36 -7.17 16.84
CA ILE A 53 6.68 -7.49 17.39
C ILE A 53 6.88 -6.73 18.70
N PHE A 54 7.27 -7.47 19.75
CA PHE A 54 7.61 -6.91 21.04
C PHE A 54 9.10 -6.56 21.11
N ILE A 55 9.41 -5.48 21.80
CA ILE A 55 10.75 -5.04 22.15
C ILE A 55 10.88 -4.88 23.65
N ARG A 56 12.10 -4.92 24.16
CA ARG A 56 12.39 -4.64 25.59
C ARG A 56 12.55 -3.15 25.79
N THR A 57 11.74 -2.62 26.69
CA THR A 57 11.83 -1.23 27.16
C THR A 57 12.19 -1.18 28.64
N GLY A 58 12.30 0.02 29.21
CA GLY A 58 12.47 0.20 30.65
C GLY A 58 11.31 -0.33 31.49
N ASN A 59 10.13 -0.46 30.90
CA ASN A 59 8.90 -0.93 31.53
C ASN A 59 8.65 -2.45 31.32
N GLY A 60 9.50 -3.13 30.56
CA GLY A 60 9.33 -4.55 30.24
C GLY A 60 9.19 -4.81 28.75
N LEU A 61 8.36 -5.80 28.40
CA LEU A 61 8.06 -6.13 26.99
C LEU A 61 6.88 -5.29 26.51
N GLU A 62 7.11 -4.49 25.49
CA GLU A 62 6.07 -3.65 24.87
C GLU A 62 6.06 -3.83 23.36
N GLN A 63 4.88 -3.73 22.76
CA GLN A 63 4.77 -3.69 21.30
C GLN A 63 5.46 -2.41 20.77
N LYS A 64 6.34 -2.58 19.76
CA LYS A 64 6.98 -1.41 19.13
C LYS A 64 5.92 -0.51 18.51
N ARG A 65 5.93 0.76 18.90
CA ARG A 65 5.12 1.78 18.25
C ARG A 65 5.68 2.09 16.87
N LEU A 66 4.79 2.23 15.89
CA LEU A 66 5.14 2.53 14.50
C LEU A 66 4.71 3.93 14.08
N GLY A 67 3.73 4.52 14.76
CA GLY A 67 3.24 5.84 14.48
C GLY A 67 1.74 5.99 14.66
N SER A 68 1.10 6.78 13.81
CA SER A 68 -0.35 7.01 13.85
C SER A 68 -0.88 7.49 12.49
N TYR A 69 -2.20 7.28 12.28
CA TYR A 69 -2.91 7.78 11.11
C TYR A 69 -4.25 8.43 11.50
N PRO A 70 -4.87 9.26 10.62
CA PRO A 70 -6.14 9.91 10.88
C PRO A 70 -7.27 8.93 11.16
N LEU A 71 -7.93 9.04 12.31
CA LEU A 71 -9.16 8.29 12.60
C LEU A 71 -10.35 9.06 12.00
N MET A 72 -10.57 8.85 10.69
CA MET A 72 -11.63 9.50 9.95
C MET A 72 -12.99 8.87 10.22
N GLY A 73 -14.07 9.66 10.12
CA GLY A 73 -15.43 9.23 10.33
C GLY A 73 -16.27 9.14 9.04
N GLU A 74 -17.57 9.03 9.24
CA GLU A 74 -18.55 8.93 8.16
C GLU A 74 -18.52 10.16 7.23
N LYS A 75 -18.29 11.34 7.78
CA LYS A 75 -18.25 12.61 7.01
C LYS A 75 -17.19 12.56 5.91
N GLU A 76 -15.96 12.18 6.26
CA GLU A 76 -14.83 12.08 5.34
C GLU A 76 -15.03 10.93 4.34
N ALA A 77 -15.57 9.80 4.78
CA ALA A 77 -15.89 8.67 3.91
C ALA A 77 -16.95 9.05 2.86
N MET A 78 -18.00 9.75 3.26
CA MET A 78 -19.04 10.22 2.34
C MET A 78 -18.55 11.34 1.41
N GLU A 79 -17.61 12.18 1.85
CA GLU A 79 -16.96 13.17 0.98
C GLU A 79 -16.09 12.49 -0.08
N ALA A 80 -15.31 11.48 0.30
CA ALA A 80 -14.50 10.70 -0.64
C ALA A 80 -15.37 9.96 -1.66
N LEU A 81 -16.51 9.39 -1.22
CA LEU A 81 -17.47 8.74 -2.11
C LEU A 81 -18.05 9.73 -3.13
N ARG A 82 -18.49 10.92 -2.69
CA ARG A 82 -19.00 11.96 -3.60
C ARG A 82 -17.94 12.38 -4.61
N ALA A 83 -16.71 12.63 -4.17
CA ALA A 83 -15.60 12.97 -5.05
C ALA A 83 -15.33 11.87 -6.10
N ALA A 84 -15.41 10.61 -5.71
CA ALA A 84 -15.25 9.48 -6.64
C ALA A 84 -16.39 9.41 -7.67
N VAL A 85 -17.64 9.61 -7.24
CA VAL A 85 -18.82 9.66 -8.15
C VAL A 85 -18.72 10.81 -9.14
N GLU A 86 -18.32 11.99 -8.68
CA GLU A 86 -18.12 13.17 -9.54
C GLU A 86 -16.99 12.93 -10.55
N ALA A 87 -15.86 12.37 -10.10
CA ALA A 87 -14.73 12.05 -10.95
C ALA A 87 -15.06 10.97 -12.00
N TYR A 88 -15.91 9.99 -11.66
CA TYR A 88 -16.39 8.98 -12.60
C TYR A 88 -17.36 9.57 -13.62
N SER A 89 -18.26 10.47 -13.20
CA SER A 89 -19.23 11.20 -14.06
C SER A 89 -19.98 10.29 -15.04
N ASN A 90 -20.54 9.19 -14.56
CA ASN A 90 -21.22 8.16 -15.38
C ASN A 90 -20.37 7.67 -16.58
N GLY A 91 -19.10 7.42 -16.35
CA GLY A 91 -18.14 6.96 -17.38
C GLY A 91 -17.58 8.08 -18.27
N ARG A 92 -17.96 9.35 -18.06
CA ARG A 92 -17.50 10.50 -18.85
C ARG A 92 -16.37 11.30 -18.19
N GLY A 93 -15.99 10.95 -16.98
CA GLY A 93 -14.88 11.58 -16.28
C GLY A 93 -13.54 11.36 -16.98
N LYS A 94 -12.54 12.12 -16.55
CA LYS A 94 -11.20 12.10 -17.17
C LYS A 94 -10.60 10.69 -17.23
N TRP A 95 -10.64 9.96 -16.13
CA TRP A 95 -10.06 8.61 -16.07
C TRP A 95 -10.80 7.57 -16.91
N PRO A 96 -12.13 7.39 -16.79
CA PRO A 96 -12.86 6.43 -17.60
C PRO A 96 -12.85 6.74 -19.10
N ALA A 97 -12.78 8.02 -19.48
CA ALA A 97 -12.71 8.44 -20.89
C ALA A 97 -11.28 8.43 -21.48
N MET A 98 -10.27 8.20 -20.64
CA MET A 98 -8.87 8.14 -21.07
C MET A 98 -8.60 6.87 -21.89
N SER A 99 -7.72 6.97 -22.90
CA SER A 99 -7.30 5.81 -23.65
C SER A 99 -6.64 4.74 -22.76
N VAL A 100 -6.67 3.48 -23.19
CA VAL A 100 -6.00 2.39 -22.47
C VAL A 100 -4.51 2.66 -22.37
N ALA A 101 -3.88 3.17 -23.43
CA ALA A 101 -2.47 3.52 -23.45
C ALA A 101 -2.11 4.57 -22.39
N ASP A 102 -2.87 5.66 -22.32
CA ASP A 102 -2.62 6.72 -21.33
C ASP A 102 -2.80 6.22 -19.89
N ARG A 103 -3.83 5.39 -19.64
CA ARG A 103 -4.01 4.77 -18.31
C ARG A 103 -2.83 3.87 -17.93
N ILE A 104 -2.33 3.09 -18.88
CA ILE A 104 -1.14 2.25 -18.68
C ILE A 104 0.08 3.11 -18.33
N ASP A 105 0.28 4.24 -18.98
CA ASP A 105 1.43 5.10 -18.71
C ASP A 105 1.37 5.71 -17.31
N HIS A 106 0.19 6.10 -16.82
CA HIS A 106 -0.01 6.50 -15.42
C HIS A 106 0.35 5.38 -14.43
N VAL A 107 -0.08 4.13 -14.72
CA VAL A 107 0.23 2.99 -13.85
C VAL A 107 1.74 2.69 -13.86
N LYS A 108 2.41 2.77 -15.01
CA LYS A 108 3.88 2.62 -15.10
C LYS A 108 4.63 3.68 -14.30
N GLU A 109 4.17 4.94 -14.33
CA GLU A 109 4.75 6.00 -13.53
C GLU A 109 4.60 5.70 -12.03
N PHE A 110 3.42 5.24 -11.61
CA PHE A 110 3.18 4.80 -10.23
C PHE A 110 4.14 3.67 -9.82
N VAL A 111 4.30 2.63 -10.65
CA VAL A 111 5.26 1.54 -10.42
C VAL A 111 6.69 2.08 -10.28
N GLY A 112 7.07 3.05 -11.11
CA GLY A 112 8.38 3.70 -11.02
C GLY A 112 8.60 4.41 -9.68
N ARG A 113 7.56 5.05 -9.14
CA ARG A 113 7.57 5.68 -7.81
C ARG A 113 7.62 4.64 -6.69
N MET A 114 6.82 3.57 -6.77
CA MET A 114 6.85 2.46 -5.81
C MET A 114 8.25 1.86 -5.68
N LYS A 115 8.91 1.56 -6.80
CA LYS A 115 10.27 0.97 -6.80
C LYS A 115 11.29 1.82 -6.05
N LYS A 116 11.16 3.14 -6.09
CA LYS A 116 12.04 4.06 -5.34
C LYS A 116 11.85 3.95 -3.82
N GLN A 117 10.67 3.52 -3.38
CA GLN A 117 10.32 3.36 -1.96
C GLN A 117 10.48 1.93 -1.45
N ARG A 118 11.06 1.01 -2.26
CA ARG A 118 11.14 -0.43 -1.96
C ARG A 118 11.69 -0.71 -0.56
N GLN A 119 12.80 -0.07 -0.18
CA GLN A 119 13.44 -0.33 1.11
C GLN A 119 12.55 0.06 2.30
N GLU A 120 11.90 1.22 2.22
CA GLU A 120 10.98 1.66 3.27
C GLU A 120 9.74 0.77 3.34
N MET A 121 9.16 0.37 2.21
CA MET A 121 8.02 -0.53 2.16
C MET A 121 8.36 -1.91 2.72
N VAL A 122 9.54 -2.44 2.42
CA VAL A 122 10.01 -3.71 2.99
C VAL A 122 10.15 -3.61 4.51
N LYS A 123 10.75 -2.53 5.03
CA LYS A 123 10.83 -2.30 6.48
C LYS A 123 9.44 -2.20 7.14
N LEU A 124 8.52 -1.48 6.51
CA LEU A 124 7.14 -1.37 7.00
C LEU A 124 6.47 -2.74 7.09
N LEU A 125 6.55 -3.57 6.04
CA LEU A 125 6.01 -4.93 6.05
C LEU A 125 6.62 -5.80 7.16
N MET A 126 7.93 -5.67 7.40
CA MET A 126 8.59 -6.38 8.50
C MET A 126 8.00 -5.99 9.85
N TRP A 127 7.84 -4.71 10.13
CA TRP A 127 7.38 -4.23 11.42
C TRP A 127 5.87 -4.33 11.61
N GLU A 128 5.08 -3.97 10.60
CA GLU A 128 3.63 -3.87 10.71
C GLU A 128 2.95 -5.24 10.75
N ILE A 129 3.50 -6.23 10.03
CA ILE A 129 2.92 -7.57 9.92
C ILE A 129 3.78 -8.64 10.61
N GLY A 130 4.98 -8.30 11.04
CA GLY A 130 5.91 -9.27 11.64
C GLY A 130 6.51 -10.24 10.62
N LYS A 131 6.65 -9.85 9.35
CA LYS A 131 7.24 -10.69 8.31
C LYS A 131 8.77 -10.71 8.37
N SER A 132 9.36 -11.83 7.95
CA SER A 132 10.80 -11.86 7.71
C SER A 132 11.19 -10.94 6.54
N ARG A 133 12.43 -10.46 6.53
CA ARG A 133 12.98 -9.65 5.43
C ARG A 133 12.75 -10.30 4.07
N HIS A 134 13.13 -11.56 3.92
CA HIS A 134 13.00 -12.31 2.67
C HIS A 134 11.53 -12.33 2.17
N HIS A 135 10.57 -12.60 3.05
CA HIS A 135 9.15 -12.62 2.66
C HIS A 135 8.61 -11.22 2.33
N SER A 136 9.09 -10.18 3.03
CA SER A 136 8.70 -8.79 2.75
C SER A 136 9.24 -8.32 1.39
N GLU A 137 10.50 -8.65 1.08
CA GLU A 137 11.11 -8.39 -0.23
C GLU A 137 10.37 -9.11 -1.34
N THR A 138 10.10 -10.41 -1.16
CA THR A 138 9.36 -11.23 -2.13
C THR A 138 7.95 -10.70 -2.38
N GLU A 139 7.25 -10.27 -1.34
CA GLU A 139 5.90 -9.70 -1.47
C GLU A 139 5.91 -8.41 -2.28
N PHE A 140 6.84 -7.51 -1.97
CA PHE A 140 6.98 -6.26 -2.71
C PHE A 140 7.28 -6.54 -4.19
N ASP A 141 8.30 -7.35 -4.47
CA ASP A 141 8.75 -7.64 -5.83
C ASP A 141 7.66 -8.37 -6.63
N ARG A 142 6.92 -9.28 -6.01
CA ARG A 142 5.78 -9.97 -6.62
C ARG A 142 4.61 -9.02 -6.92
N THR A 143 4.36 -8.05 -6.05
CA THR A 143 3.36 -7.00 -6.31
C THR A 143 3.71 -6.21 -7.56
N ILE A 144 4.97 -5.81 -7.73
CA ILE A 144 5.43 -5.13 -8.94
C ILE A 144 5.29 -6.02 -10.18
N ALA A 145 5.63 -7.31 -10.08
CA ALA A 145 5.47 -8.26 -11.17
C ALA A 145 4.00 -8.37 -11.60
N TYR A 146 3.07 -8.55 -10.66
CA TYR A 146 1.64 -8.65 -10.95
C TYR A 146 1.06 -7.39 -11.60
N ILE A 147 1.52 -6.20 -11.21
CA ILE A 147 1.09 -4.96 -11.88
C ILE A 147 1.55 -4.97 -13.35
N ASN A 148 2.81 -5.37 -13.61
CA ASN A 148 3.32 -5.44 -14.96
C ASN A 148 2.58 -6.51 -15.81
N ASP A 149 2.33 -7.70 -15.26
CA ASP A 149 1.56 -8.76 -15.91
C ASP A 149 0.13 -8.29 -16.24
N THR A 150 -0.48 -7.55 -15.33
CA THR A 150 -1.80 -6.92 -15.54
C THR A 150 -1.76 -5.91 -16.69
N ILE A 151 -0.71 -5.09 -16.78
CA ILE A 151 -0.52 -4.15 -17.89
C ILE A 151 -0.45 -4.90 -19.22
N GLU A 152 0.32 -5.98 -19.29
CA GLU A 152 0.42 -6.77 -20.54
C GLU A 152 -0.91 -7.44 -20.89
N ALA A 153 -1.63 -7.98 -19.91
CA ALA A 153 -2.96 -8.55 -20.12
C ALA A 153 -3.97 -7.50 -20.64
N VAL A 154 -3.94 -6.27 -20.10
CA VAL A 154 -4.81 -5.18 -20.58
C VAL A 154 -4.47 -4.76 -22.01
N LYS A 155 -3.20 -4.70 -22.37
CA LYS A 155 -2.78 -4.42 -23.77
C LYS A 155 -3.30 -5.48 -24.73
N GLU A 156 -3.20 -6.75 -24.35
CA GLU A 156 -3.69 -7.84 -25.19
C GLU A 156 -5.21 -7.82 -25.32
N LEU A 157 -5.93 -7.55 -24.23
CA LEU A 157 -7.38 -7.39 -24.25
C LEU A 157 -7.80 -6.22 -25.17
N ASP A 158 -7.13 -5.06 -25.08
CA ASP A 158 -7.39 -3.89 -25.92
C ASP A 158 -7.13 -4.21 -27.41
N ARG A 159 -6.02 -4.92 -27.68
CA ARG A 159 -5.68 -5.37 -29.03
C ARG A 159 -6.72 -6.35 -29.61
N LEU A 160 -7.26 -7.24 -28.80
CA LEU A 160 -8.29 -8.20 -29.21
C LEU A 160 -9.64 -7.52 -29.40
N SER A 161 -10.03 -6.63 -28.50
CA SER A 161 -11.31 -5.91 -28.55
C SER A 161 -11.42 -4.94 -29.72
N SER A 162 -10.30 -4.53 -30.32
CA SER A 162 -10.28 -3.68 -31.53
C SER A 162 -10.35 -4.44 -32.84
N ARG A 163 -10.43 -5.78 -32.80
CA ARG A 163 -10.58 -6.60 -34.04
C ARG A 163 -12.04 -6.73 -34.44
N PHE A 164 -12.27 -6.57 -35.74
CA PHE A 164 -13.56 -6.85 -36.34
C PHE A 164 -13.49 -8.20 -37.05
N THR A 165 -14.49 -9.04 -36.82
CA THR A 165 -14.74 -10.25 -37.63
C THR A 165 -15.95 -10.00 -38.51
N SER A 166 -15.85 -10.41 -39.80
CA SER A 166 -16.93 -10.34 -40.75
C SER A 166 -17.25 -11.76 -41.20
N GLU A 167 -18.45 -12.24 -40.91
CA GLU A 167 -18.99 -13.49 -41.44
C GLU A 167 -20.33 -13.20 -42.13
N GLU A 168 -20.46 -13.62 -43.41
CA GLU A 168 -21.67 -13.55 -44.24
C GLU A 168 -22.50 -12.25 -44.08
N GLY A 169 -21.81 -11.08 -44.14
CA GLY A 169 -22.49 -9.78 -44.08
C GLY A 169 -22.73 -9.23 -42.69
N VAL A 170 -22.31 -9.92 -41.64
CA VAL A 170 -22.34 -9.43 -40.23
C VAL A 170 -20.92 -8.98 -39.82
N ILE A 171 -20.80 -7.75 -39.36
CA ILE A 171 -19.57 -7.23 -38.77
C ILE A 171 -19.73 -7.23 -37.25
N GLY A 172 -18.90 -8.01 -36.57
CA GLY A 172 -18.86 -8.07 -35.10
C GLY A 172 -17.55 -7.59 -34.56
N GLN A 173 -17.56 -6.92 -33.41
CA GLN A 173 -16.37 -6.63 -32.61
C GLN A 173 -16.25 -7.72 -31.54
N ILE A 174 -15.08 -8.33 -31.44
CA ILE A 174 -14.78 -9.34 -30.41
C ILE A 174 -14.17 -8.64 -29.19
#